data_4dbcbfb89d1ac2719abde82a806c19bf
#
_entry.id   4dbcbfb89d1ac2719abde82a806c19bf
#
_cell.length_a   1.000
_cell.length_b   1.000
_cell.length_c   1.000
_cell.angle_alpha   90.00
_cell.angle_beta   90.00
_cell.angle_gamma   90.00
#
_symmetry.space_group_name_H-M   'P 1'
#
loop_
_entity.id
_entity.type
_entity.pdbx_description
1 polymer ?
#
loop_
_entity_poly.entity_id
_entity_poly.type
_entity_poly.pdbx_seq_one_letter_code
_entity_poly.pdbx_strand_id
1 'polypeptide(L)'
;MEQSSLDDLRALLTRVRRRWITANSIQAAARAVGVWLVLLVVVLATDHFLEPADLTMVVLAIAACACALTFTVSILWPLRRIPSDTQVARFIEEQCPDLEDRLASATQIARSGQSSALGGLVLVDAAAKVRSIDVDRIVSWNQVRGSILRGAATTLTFLVVFTAGSGPVRRIAQTTWLYAFPYTVTLGIEPGDTRVVAGESVPIMARLEGAIGKPSRTPLSLMVTDVDGQTRTLDMEATDGGYRAVVPLVTADFTYRVNAATLSSDEFSVEALFPPGVDQIDVTYQYPAFTKLPPRLEADGGDIYAPAGTQVTLTVRTDKPVRRGRLDLEAGGWVPLVVLDDRTLQTSFAVLRDDSYRVTLVDNDGLSSPADIDYFIRTVLDRPPEVEVTRPDG
;
A
#
# COMPACT_ATOMS: atom_id res chain seq x y z
N MET A 1 -67.33 -35.09 20.59
CA MET A 1 -66.22 -36.09 20.45
C MET A 1 -65.39 -35.87 19.16
N GLU A 2 -66.00 -35.63 18.02
CA GLU A 2 -65.33 -35.45 16.73
C GLU A 2 -64.39 -34.20 16.67
N GLN A 3 -64.82 -33.07 17.19
CA GLN A 3 -63.99 -31.86 17.30
C GLN A 3 -62.74 -32.00 18.18
N SER A 4 -62.85 -32.69 19.31
CA SER A 4 -61.72 -33.00 20.20
C SER A 4 -60.71 -33.92 19.54
N SER A 5 -61.15 -34.90 18.71
CA SER A 5 -60.31 -35.80 17.98
C SER A 5 -59.51 -35.08 16.83
N LEU A 6 -60.15 -34.12 16.18
CA LEU A 6 -59.51 -33.27 15.18
C LEU A 6 -58.44 -32.35 15.78
N ASP A 7 -58.71 -31.83 16.97
CA ASP A 7 -57.76 -30.93 17.67
C ASP A 7 -56.51 -31.71 18.17
N ASP A 8 -56.70 -32.92 18.67
CA ASP A 8 -55.61 -33.80 19.07
C ASP A 8 -54.71 -34.19 17.86
N LEU A 9 -55.33 -34.49 16.73
CA LEU A 9 -54.64 -34.83 15.50
C LEU A 9 -53.84 -33.64 14.93
N ARG A 10 -54.44 -32.44 14.94
CA ARG A 10 -53.76 -31.18 14.52
C ARG A 10 -52.60 -30.83 15.46
N ALA A 11 -52.77 -31.05 16.76
CA ALA A 11 -51.74 -30.77 17.76
C ALA A 11 -50.53 -31.69 17.58
N LEU A 12 -50.73 -32.98 17.23
CA LEU A 12 -49.63 -33.89 16.95
C LEU A 12 -48.92 -33.50 15.64
N LEU A 13 -49.68 -33.26 14.56
CA LEU A 13 -49.11 -32.88 13.26
C LEU A 13 -48.29 -31.57 13.41
N THR A 14 -48.77 -30.60 14.15
CA THR A 14 -48.02 -29.33 14.40
C THR A 14 -46.75 -29.57 15.23
N ARG A 15 -46.78 -30.45 16.22
CA ARG A 15 -45.65 -30.79 17.07
C ARG A 15 -44.53 -31.55 16.26
N VAL A 16 -44.94 -32.57 15.48
CA VAL A 16 -44.02 -33.29 14.61
C VAL A 16 -43.47 -32.37 13.53
N ARG A 17 -44.32 -31.56 12.89
CA ARG A 17 -43.89 -30.56 11.88
C ARG A 17 -42.81 -29.61 12.43
N ARG A 18 -43.05 -29.06 13.62
CA ARG A 18 -42.07 -28.18 14.27
C ARG A 18 -40.70 -28.87 14.46
N ARG A 19 -40.72 -30.09 15.06
CA ARG A 19 -39.45 -30.87 15.26
C ARG A 19 -38.76 -31.23 13.96
N TRP A 20 -39.50 -31.59 12.95
CA TRP A 20 -38.97 -31.95 11.65
C TRP A 20 -38.36 -30.73 10.93
N ILE A 21 -39.03 -29.61 10.90
CA ILE A 21 -38.53 -28.33 10.35
C ILE A 21 -37.28 -27.92 11.10
N THR A 22 -37.27 -27.91 12.44
CA THR A 22 -36.09 -27.52 13.21
C THR A 22 -34.87 -28.43 12.93
N ALA A 23 -35.08 -29.75 12.89
CA ALA A 23 -34.01 -30.69 12.59
C ALA A 23 -33.42 -30.49 11.19
N ASN A 24 -34.25 -30.30 10.16
CA ASN A 24 -33.84 -30.06 8.79
C ASN A 24 -33.17 -28.67 8.65
N SER A 25 -33.68 -27.67 9.33
CA SER A 25 -33.07 -26.31 9.31
C SER A 25 -31.66 -26.31 9.92
N ILE A 26 -31.47 -27.03 11.05
CA ILE A 26 -30.16 -27.16 11.68
C ILE A 26 -29.18 -27.90 10.76
N GLN A 27 -29.64 -28.99 10.14
CA GLN A 27 -28.79 -29.75 9.19
C GLN A 27 -28.44 -28.94 7.95
N ALA A 28 -29.39 -28.19 7.39
CA ALA A 28 -29.19 -27.33 6.25
C ALA A 28 -28.19 -26.19 6.60
N ALA A 29 -28.36 -25.54 7.76
CA ALA A 29 -27.43 -24.53 8.26
C ALA A 29 -26.01 -25.10 8.45
N ALA A 30 -25.88 -26.28 9.05
CA ALA A 30 -24.61 -26.96 9.26
C ALA A 30 -23.91 -27.29 7.92
N ARG A 31 -24.68 -27.74 6.91
CA ARG A 31 -24.12 -27.98 5.55
C ARG A 31 -23.68 -26.69 4.87
N ALA A 32 -24.47 -25.63 5.00
CA ALA A 32 -24.11 -24.32 4.45
C ALA A 32 -22.79 -23.79 5.08
N VAL A 33 -22.67 -23.85 6.42
CA VAL A 33 -21.45 -23.47 7.13
C VAL A 33 -20.26 -24.36 6.69
N GLY A 34 -20.51 -25.67 6.49
CA GLY A 34 -19.48 -26.59 5.98
C GLY A 34 -18.96 -26.19 4.60
N VAL A 35 -19.83 -25.78 3.68
CA VAL A 35 -19.43 -25.29 2.35
C VAL A 35 -18.57 -24.03 2.48
N TRP A 36 -18.99 -23.06 3.31
CA TRP A 36 -18.21 -21.85 3.58
C TRP A 36 -16.84 -22.17 4.19
N LEU A 37 -16.78 -23.14 5.11
CA LEU A 37 -15.52 -23.58 5.71
C LEU A 37 -14.57 -24.15 4.67
N VAL A 38 -15.05 -25.07 3.80
CA VAL A 38 -14.22 -25.68 2.77
C VAL A 38 -13.68 -24.62 1.80
N LEU A 39 -14.53 -23.72 1.32
CA LEU A 39 -14.11 -22.65 0.40
C LEU A 39 -13.15 -21.68 1.06
N LEU A 40 -13.36 -21.33 2.33
CA LEU A 40 -12.42 -20.51 3.10
C LEU A 40 -11.06 -21.18 3.21
N VAL A 41 -11.01 -22.46 3.54
CA VAL A 41 -9.75 -23.22 3.63
C VAL A 41 -9.05 -23.28 2.28
N VAL A 42 -9.79 -23.49 1.18
CA VAL A 42 -9.23 -23.51 -0.18
C VAL A 42 -8.61 -22.16 -0.52
N VAL A 43 -9.32 -21.04 -0.27
CA VAL A 43 -8.81 -19.70 -0.56
C VAL A 43 -7.56 -19.39 0.28
N LEU A 44 -7.58 -19.72 1.57
CA LEU A 44 -6.42 -19.53 2.45
C LEU A 44 -5.22 -20.40 2.07
N ALA A 45 -5.46 -21.65 1.68
CA ALA A 45 -4.41 -22.55 1.21
C ALA A 45 -3.81 -22.06 -0.12
N THR A 46 -4.64 -21.55 -1.03
CA THR A 46 -4.16 -20.98 -2.30
C THR A 46 -3.29 -19.75 -2.04
N ASP A 47 -3.70 -18.84 -1.13
CA ASP A 47 -2.91 -17.67 -0.74
C ASP A 47 -1.56 -18.08 -0.12
N HIS A 48 -1.55 -19.15 0.68
CA HIS A 48 -0.35 -19.59 1.39
C HIS A 48 0.65 -20.37 0.53
N PHE A 49 0.18 -21.25 -0.36
CA PHE A 49 1.05 -22.16 -1.11
C PHE A 49 1.40 -21.67 -2.52
N LEU A 50 0.51 -20.94 -3.19
CA LEU A 50 0.71 -20.53 -4.58
C LEU A 50 1.10 -19.06 -4.76
N GLU A 51 0.90 -18.23 -3.71
CA GLU A 51 1.17 -16.78 -3.74
C GLU A 51 0.75 -16.11 -5.07
N PRO A 52 -0.49 -16.31 -5.53
CA PRO A 52 -0.93 -15.84 -6.83
C PRO A 52 -0.95 -14.30 -6.91
N ALA A 53 -0.88 -13.76 -8.13
CA ALA A 53 -1.03 -12.34 -8.36
C ALA A 53 -2.36 -11.81 -7.79
N ASP A 54 -2.37 -10.57 -7.32
CA ASP A 54 -3.51 -9.94 -6.64
C ASP A 54 -4.82 -10.07 -7.42
N LEU A 55 -4.79 -9.85 -8.74
CA LEU A 55 -5.98 -9.98 -9.59
C LEU A 55 -6.55 -11.41 -9.59
N THR A 56 -5.70 -12.43 -9.63
CA THR A 56 -6.13 -13.83 -9.59
C THR A 56 -6.74 -14.21 -8.26
N MET A 57 -6.20 -13.68 -7.15
CA MET A 57 -6.79 -13.85 -5.82
C MET A 57 -8.15 -13.18 -5.68
N VAL A 58 -8.32 -11.98 -6.22
CA VAL A 58 -9.61 -11.26 -6.23
C VAL A 58 -10.66 -12.08 -6.99
N VAL A 59 -10.33 -12.56 -8.19
CA VAL A 59 -11.23 -13.40 -9.00
C VAL A 59 -11.58 -14.68 -8.26
N LEU A 60 -10.60 -15.35 -7.67
CA LEU A 60 -10.81 -16.58 -6.89
C LEU A 60 -11.73 -16.34 -5.68
N ALA A 61 -11.49 -15.28 -4.93
CA ALA A 61 -12.31 -14.92 -3.77
C ALA A 61 -13.76 -14.60 -4.15
N ILE A 62 -13.98 -13.84 -5.22
CA ILE A 62 -15.32 -13.55 -5.74
C ILE A 62 -16.00 -14.83 -6.21
N ALA A 63 -15.31 -15.67 -6.96
CA ALA A 63 -15.83 -16.95 -7.42
C ALA A 63 -16.19 -17.88 -6.25
N ALA A 64 -15.34 -17.96 -5.22
CA ALA A 64 -15.61 -18.74 -4.01
C ALA A 64 -16.85 -18.21 -3.26
N CYS A 65 -16.97 -16.90 -3.09
CA CYS A 65 -18.15 -16.27 -2.48
C CYS A 65 -19.43 -16.53 -3.30
N ALA A 66 -19.38 -16.41 -4.62
CA ALA A 66 -20.52 -16.70 -5.49
C ALA A 66 -20.94 -18.16 -5.43
N CYS A 67 -19.98 -19.09 -5.43
CA CYS A 67 -20.23 -20.51 -5.23
C CYS A 67 -20.84 -20.80 -3.87
N ALA A 68 -20.27 -20.24 -2.79
CA ALA A 68 -20.81 -20.41 -1.44
C ALA A 68 -22.26 -19.91 -1.32
N LEU A 69 -22.54 -18.74 -1.91
CA LEU A 69 -23.87 -18.15 -1.93
C LEU A 69 -24.87 -19.01 -2.70
N THR A 70 -24.51 -19.47 -3.90
CA THR A 70 -25.38 -20.33 -4.73
C THR A 70 -25.67 -21.65 -4.04
N PHE A 71 -24.68 -22.31 -3.43
CA PHE A 71 -24.88 -23.51 -2.62
C PHE A 71 -25.74 -23.25 -1.39
N THR A 72 -25.53 -22.14 -0.68
CA THR A 72 -26.34 -21.77 0.48
C THR A 72 -27.80 -21.58 0.08
N VAL A 73 -28.06 -20.84 -1.00
CA VAL A 73 -29.41 -20.65 -1.54
C VAL A 73 -30.04 -21.99 -1.93
N SER A 74 -29.30 -22.85 -2.63
CA SER A 74 -29.77 -24.19 -3.05
C SER A 74 -30.12 -25.08 -1.87
N ILE A 75 -29.33 -25.06 -0.79
CA ILE A 75 -29.58 -25.84 0.44
C ILE A 75 -30.78 -25.28 1.22
N LEU A 76 -30.96 -23.97 1.25
CA LEU A 76 -32.05 -23.33 2.00
C LEU A 76 -33.35 -23.23 1.22
N TRP A 77 -33.30 -23.31 -0.12
CA TRP A 77 -34.48 -23.19 -0.99
C TRP A 77 -35.62 -24.17 -0.64
N PRO A 78 -35.36 -25.50 -0.40
CA PRO A 78 -36.40 -26.46 -0.06
C PRO A 78 -37.04 -26.18 1.32
N LEU A 79 -36.33 -25.48 2.24
CA LEU A 79 -36.90 -25.15 3.57
C LEU A 79 -38.02 -24.09 3.51
N ARG A 80 -38.12 -23.34 2.41
CA ARG A 80 -39.23 -22.39 2.18
C ARG A 80 -40.57 -23.08 1.94
N ARG A 81 -40.53 -24.35 1.53
CA ARG A 81 -41.76 -25.15 1.34
C ARG A 81 -42.21 -25.73 2.68
N ILE A 82 -43.24 -25.17 3.27
CA ILE A 82 -43.84 -25.73 4.49
C ILE A 82 -44.48 -27.07 4.12
N PRO A 83 -44.10 -28.17 4.76
CA PRO A 83 -44.66 -29.48 4.45
C PRO A 83 -46.15 -29.48 4.74
N SER A 84 -46.96 -30.02 3.82
CA SER A 84 -48.37 -30.15 3.97
C SER A 84 -48.73 -31.20 5.01
N ASP A 85 -49.95 -31.11 5.62
CA ASP A 85 -50.40 -32.06 6.62
C ASP A 85 -50.37 -33.48 6.12
N THR A 86 -50.67 -33.70 4.85
CA THR A 86 -50.59 -35.01 4.19
C THR A 86 -49.15 -35.53 4.06
N GLN A 87 -48.17 -34.63 3.84
CA GLN A 87 -46.75 -35.05 3.82
C GLN A 87 -46.24 -35.41 5.20
N VAL A 88 -46.65 -34.62 6.23
CA VAL A 88 -46.32 -34.93 7.63
C VAL A 88 -46.96 -36.23 8.07
N ALA A 89 -48.24 -36.50 7.69
CA ALA A 89 -48.93 -37.75 7.99
C ALA A 89 -48.23 -38.95 7.37
N ARG A 90 -47.87 -38.91 6.09
CA ARG A 90 -47.08 -39.97 5.42
C ARG A 90 -45.72 -40.22 6.09
N PHE A 91 -45.02 -39.14 6.47
CA PHE A 91 -43.75 -39.27 7.18
C PHE A 91 -43.91 -39.98 8.54
N ILE A 92 -45.00 -39.72 9.25
CA ILE A 92 -45.32 -40.41 10.51
C ILE A 92 -45.59 -41.90 10.25
N GLU A 93 -46.38 -42.24 9.21
CA GLU A 93 -46.70 -43.61 8.82
C GLU A 93 -45.48 -44.42 8.36
N GLU A 94 -44.55 -43.78 7.64
CA GLU A 94 -43.26 -44.40 7.26
C GLU A 94 -42.41 -44.79 8.47
N GLN A 95 -42.51 -44.04 9.57
CA GLN A 95 -41.78 -44.32 10.82
C GLN A 95 -42.54 -45.24 11.77
N CYS A 96 -43.86 -45.33 11.63
CA CYS A 96 -44.77 -46.11 12.47
C CYS A 96 -45.69 -46.96 11.60
N PRO A 97 -45.22 -48.14 11.07
CA PRO A 97 -46.02 -49.02 10.22
C PRO A 97 -47.34 -49.50 10.81
N ASP A 98 -47.46 -49.48 12.15
CA ASP A 98 -48.66 -49.85 12.89
C ASP A 98 -49.90 -48.94 12.61
N LEU A 99 -49.70 -47.83 11.87
CA LEU A 99 -50.77 -46.89 11.53
C LEU A 99 -51.54 -47.24 10.25
N GLU A 100 -51.05 -48.16 9.41
CA GLU A 100 -51.73 -48.70 8.24
C GLU A 100 -52.46 -47.65 7.35
N ASP A 101 -51.79 -46.59 6.94
CA ASP A 101 -52.33 -45.46 6.10
C ASP A 101 -53.56 -44.75 6.65
N ARG A 102 -53.91 -44.92 7.95
CA ARG A 102 -55.09 -44.33 8.59
C ARG A 102 -54.94 -42.85 8.84
N LEU A 103 -53.71 -42.37 9.08
CA LEU A 103 -53.40 -40.96 9.35
C LEU A 103 -53.48 -40.12 8.05
N ALA A 104 -52.96 -40.60 6.97
CA ALA A 104 -53.08 -39.99 5.66
C ALA A 104 -54.52 -39.89 5.22
N SER A 105 -55.29 -40.97 5.37
CA SER A 105 -56.72 -41.03 5.08
C SER A 105 -57.50 -40.08 5.94
N ALA A 106 -57.26 -40.02 7.27
CA ALA A 106 -57.89 -39.11 8.19
C ALA A 106 -57.62 -37.62 7.86
N THR A 107 -56.36 -37.27 7.47
CA THR A 107 -56.00 -35.88 7.07
C THR A 107 -56.64 -35.49 5.75
N GLN A 108 -56.84 -36.43 4.82
CA GLN A 108 -57.51 -36.19 3.54
C GLN A 108 -59.02 -35.99 3.75
N ILE A 109 -59.68 -36.79 4.60
CA ILE A 109 -61.10 -36.64 4.97
C ILE A 109 -61.31 -35.30 5.70
N ALA A 110 -60.46 -34.96 6.67
CA ALA A 110 -60.51 -33.69 7.37
C ALA A 110 -60.36 -32.46 6.45
N ARG A 111 -59.66 -32.60 5.35
CA ARG A 111 -59.43 -31.53 4.34
C ARG A 111 -60.58 -31.42 3.33
N SER A 112 -61.21 -32.55 2.99
CA SER A 112 -62.35 -32.54 2.03
C SER A 112 -63.65 -32.01 2.61
N GLY A 113 -63.76 -31.81 3.92
CA GLY A 113 -64.94 -31.28 4.56
C GLY A 113 -66.19 -32.15 4.46
N GLN A 114 -66.08 -33.39 3.95
CA GLN A 114 -67.21 -34.32 3.81
C GLN A 114 -67.51 -34.96 5.15
N SER A 115 -68.56 -34.49 5.82
CA SER A 115 -69.13 -35.10 7.04
C SER A 115 -69.90 -36.38 6.66
N SER A 116 -69.18 -37.48 6.45
CA SER A 116 -69.84 -38.81 6.35
C SER A 116 -69.71 -39.53 7.68
N ALA A 117 -70.75 -40.34 8.03
CA ALA A 117 -70.71 -41.09 9.26
C ALA A 117 -69.51 -42.07 9.34
N LEU A 118 -69.03 -42.57 8.21
CA LEU A 118 -67.83 -43.37 8.11
C LEU A 118 -66.56 -42.54 8.31
N GLY A 119 -66.52 -41.28 7.85
CA GLY A 119 -65.39 -40.33 8.04
C GLY A 119 -65.14 -40.00 9.50
N GLY A 120 -66.22 -39.82 10.28
CA GLY A 120 -66.12 -39.59 11.71
C GLY A 120 -65.54 -40.78 12.48
N LEU A 121 -65.88 -42.01 12.10
CA LEU A 121 -65.29 -43.22 12.70
C LEU A 121 -63.79 -43.38 12.43
N VAL A 122 -63.34 -43.07 11.19
CA VAL A 122 -61.91 -43.07 10.81
C VAL A 122 -61.13 -42.02 11.57
N LEU A 123 -61.74 -40.85 11.80
CA LEU A 123 -61.09 -39.75 12.58
C LEU A 123 -60.95 -40.13 14.05
N VAL A 124 -61.96 -40.77 14.67
CA VAL A 124 -61.91 -41.17 16.07
C VAL A 124 -60.89 -42.32 16.26
N ASP A 125 -60.83 -43.31 15.36
CA ASP A 125 -59.87 -44.43 15.40
C ASP A 125 -58.45 -43.94 15.21
N ALA A 126 -58.21 -43.07 14.25
CA ALA A 126 -56.90 -42.40 14.03
C ALA A 126 -56.47 -41.59 15.26
N ALA A 127 -57.37 -40.78 15.85
CA ALA A 127 -57.09 -40.02 17.04
C ALA A 127 -56.80 -40.85 18.30
N ALA A 128 -57.47 -41.99 18.45
CA ALA A 128 -57.23 -42.93 19.56
C ALA A 128 -55.80 -43.54 19.44
N LYS A 129 -55.40 -43.93 18.23
CA LYS A 129 -54.13 -44.53 17.99
C LYS A 129 -52.99 -43.47 18.06
N VAL A 130 -53.24 -42.25 17.64
CA VAL A 130 -52.33 -41.10 17.77
C VAL A 130 -51.96 -40.79 19.24
N ARG A 131 -52.89 -40.92 20.17
CA ARG A 131 -52.61 -40.71 21.59
C ARG A 131 -51.61 -41.71 22.19
N SER A 132 -51.47 -42.88 21.60
CA SER A 132 -50.52 -43.91 22.04
C SER A 132 -49.14 -43.78 21.42
N ILE A 133 -48.95 -42.84 20.47
CA ILE A 133 -47.68 -42.68 19.75
C ILE A 133 -46.78 -41.69 20.51
N ASP A 134 -45.61 -42.18 20.87
CA ASP A 134 -44.55 -41.36 21.41
C ASP A 134 -43.85 -40.55 20.27
N VAL A 135 -43.95 -39.22 20.31
CA VAL A 135 -43.31 -38.34 19.31
C VAL A 135 -41.79 -38.56 19.24
N ASP A 136 -41.18 -39.05 20.31
CA ASP A 136 -39.77 -39.36 20.38
C ASP A 136 -39.37 -40.59 19.55
N ARG A 137 -40.32 -41.45 19.17
CA ARG A 137 -40.12 -42.56 18.23
C ARG A 137 -40.08 -42.08 16.77
N ILE A 138 -40.83 -41.01 16.44
CA ILE A 138 -40.96 -40.47 15.07
C ILE A 138 -39.72 -39.61 14.72
N VAL A 139 -39.35 -38.70 15.63
CA VAL A 139 -38.16 -37.85 15.49
C VAL A 139 -37.35 -38.02 16.78
N SER A 140 -36.41 -38.94 16.78
CA SER A 140 -35.61 -39.23 17.97
C SER A 140 -34.79 -38.03 18.39
N TRP A 141 -34.90 -37.64 19.66
CA TRP A 141 -34.15 -36.54 20.27
C TRP A 141 -32.64 -36.70 20.07
N ASN A 142 -32.15 -37.94 20.03
CA ASN A 142 -30.75 -38.24 19.76
C ASN A 142 -30.29 -37.82 18.35
N GLN A 143 -31.13 -37.92 17.31
CA GLN A 143 -30.83 -37.44 15.95
C GLN A 143 -30.78 -35.91 15.91
N VAL A 144 -31.69 -35.23 16.58
CA VAL A 144 -31.68 -33.74 16.70
C VAL A 144 -30.44 -33.30 17.44
N ARG A 145 -30.13 -33.90 18.57
CA ARG A 145 -28.97 -33.61 19.40
C ARG A 145 -27.66 -33.86 18.59
N GLY A 146 -27.58 -34.98 17.86
CA GLY A 146 -26.43 -35.25 16.99
C GLY A 146 -26.26 -34.23 15.84
N SER A 147 -27.38 -33.70 15.32
CA SER A 147 -27.34 -32.63 14.30
C SER A 147 -26.92 -31.30 14.89
N ILE A 148 -27.36 -30.95 16.11
CA ILE A 148 -26.93 -29.76 16.83
C ILE A 148 -25.43 -29.82 17.14
N LEU A 149 -24.94 -30.97 17.66
CA LEU A 149 -23.53 -31.12 17.99
C LEU A 149 -22.63 -31.01 16.74
N ARG A 150 -23.03 -31.64 15.62
CA ARG A 150 -22.32 -31.54 14.35
C ARG A 150 -22.35 -30.10 13.82
N GLY A 151 -23.51 -29.43 13.88
CA GLY A 151 -23.65 -28.02 13.50
C GLY A 151 -22.80 -27.09 14.37
N ALA A 152 -22.80 -27.30 15.68
CA ALA A 152 -21.96 -26.53 16.60
C ALA A 152 -20.45 -26.76 16.34
N ALA A 153 -20.05 -28.01 16.12
CA ALA A 153 -18.66 -28.35 15.80
C ALA A 153 -18.20 -27.69 14.50
N THR A 154 -19.00 -27.77 13.42
CA THR A 154 -18.65 -27.11 12.13
C THR A 154 -18.60 -25.60 12.26
N THR A 155 -19.51 -24.98 13.01
CA THR A 155 -19.52 -23.54 13.26
C THR A 155 -18.31 -23.11 14.09
N LEU A 156 -17.96 -23.89 15.11
CA LEU A 156 -16.77 -23.61 15.93
C LEU A 156 -15.50 -23.72 15.10
N THR A 157 -15.38 -24.77 14.28
CA THR A 157 -14.22 -24.96 13.36
C THR A 157 -14.14 -23.79 12.38
N PHE A 158 -15.27 -23.36 11.80
CA PHE A 158 -15.31 -22.20 10.92
C PHE A 158 -14.80 -20.93 11.63
N LEU A 159 -15.28 -20.70 12.87
CA LEU A 159 -14.85 -19.53 13.65
C LEU A 159 -13.34 -19.56 13.97
N VAL A 160 -12.81 -20.73 14.34
CA VAL A 160 -11.38 -20.90 14.61
C VAL A 160 -10.56 -20.65 13.35
N VAL A 161 -10.93 -21.24 12.22
CA VAL A 161 -10.23 -21.03 10.94
C VAL A 161 -10.33 -19.59 10.47
N PHE A 162 -11.50 -18.94 10.63
CA PHE A 162 -11.70 -17.55 10.27
C PHE A 162 -10.88 -16.60 11.14
N THR A 163 -10.82 -16.83 12.47
CA THR A 163 -10.02 -16.02 13.38
C THR A 163 -8.52 -16.23 13.16
N ALA A 164 -8.06 -17.47 13.00
CA ALA A 164 -6.67 -17.78 12.69
C ALA A 164 -6.24 -17.21 11.32
N GLY A 165 -7.15 -17.25 10.32
CA GLY A 165 -6.96 -16.71 8.99
C GLY A 165 -7.35 -15.24 8.83
N SER A 166 -7.62 -14.51 9.92
CA SER A 166 -8.13 -13.12 9.85
C SER A 166 -7.20 -12.16 9.12
N GLY A 167 -5.87 -12.33 9.24
CA GLY A 167 -4.89 -11.55 8.52
C GLY A 167 -5.00 -11.70 6.99
N PRO A 168 -4.86 -12.92 6.43
CA PRO A 168 -5.08 -13.19 5.01
C PRO A 168 -6.47 -12.77 4.51
N VAL A 169 -7.53 -13.11 5.24
CA VAL A 169 -8.92 -12.72 4.87
C VAL A 169 -9.06 -11.21 4.75
N ARG A 170 -8.52 -10.47 5.72
CA ARG A 170 -8.54 -8.99 5.69
C ARG A 170 -7.77 -8.45 4.49
N ARG A 171 -6.61 -9.00 4.17
CA ARG A 171 -5.81 -8.62 3.00
C ARG A 171 -6.58 -8.83 1.69
N ILE A 172 -7.15 -10.02 1.50
CA ILE A 172 -7.95 -10.36 0.31
C ILE A 172 -9.15 -9.41 0.19
N ALA A 173 -9.84 -9.13 1.30
CA ALA A 173 -10.97 -8.19 1.30
C ALA A 173 -10.54 -6.76 0.93
N GLN A 174 -9.39 -6.29 1.42
CA GLN A 174 -8.84 -4.97 1.10
C GLN A 174 -8.43 -4.85 -0.37
N THR A 175 -7.75 -5.86 -0.91
CA THR A 175 -7.38 -5.92 -2.32
C THR A 175 -8.63 -5.96 -3.20
N THR A 176 -9.62 -6.79 -2.85
CA THR A 176 -10.90 -6.87 -3.57
C THR A 176 -11.64 -5.52 -3.55
N TRP A 177 -11.65 -4.83 -2.40
CA TRP A 177 -12.25 -3.51 -2.28
C TRP A 177 -11.57 -2.48 -3.16
N LEU A 178 -10.23 -2.47 -3.20
CA LEU A 178 -9.45 -1.55 -4.03
C LEU A 178 -9.76 -1.73 -5.54
N TYR A 179 -9.90 -2.98 -5.99
CA TYR A 179 -10.29 -3.27 -7.38
C TYR A 179 -11.75 -2.93 -7.71
N ALA A 180 -12.66 -3.14 -6.75
CA ALA A 180 -14.09 -2.89 -6.95
C ALA A 180 -14.47 -1.40 -6.84
N PHE A 181 -13.78 -0.64 -5.97
CA PHE A 181 -14.11 0.73 -5.62
C PHE A 181 -12.86 1.64 -5.57
N PRO A 182 -12.09 1.78 -6.67
CA PRO A 182 -10.85 2.55 -6.68
C PRO A 182 -11.05 4.02 -6.29
N TYR A 183 -12.20 4.61 -6.60
CA TYR A 183 -12.54 6.00 -6.29
C TYR A 183 -12.73 6.32 -4.80
N THR A 184 -12.78 5.31 -3.93
CA THR A 184 -12.88 5.49 -2.46
C THR A 184 -11.52 5.55 -1.77
N VAL A 185 -10.44 5.39 -2.52
CA VAL A 185 -9.07 5.36 -2.02
C VAL A 185 -8.27 6.45 -2.70
N THR A 186 -7.59 7.27 -1.92
CA THR A 186 -6.68 8.30 -2.40
C THR A 186 -5.24 7.94 -2.06
N LEU A 187 -4.33 8.32 -2.96
CA LEU A 187 -2.89 8.18 -2.76
C LEU A 187 -2.35 9.51 -2.22
N GLY A 188 -1.98 9.54 -0.95
CA GLY A 188 -1.19 10.62 -0.38
C GLY A 188 0.29 10.40 -0.68
N ILE A 189 0.95 11.34 -1.36
CA ILE A 189 2.36 11.26 -1.74
C ILE A 189 3.15 12.36 -1.03
N GLU A 190 4.28 11.98 -0.44
CA GLU A 190 5.25 12.88 0.18
C GLU A 190 6.65 12.60 -0.42
N PRO A 191 7.42 13.64 -0.79
CA PRO A 191 7.22 15.06 -0.52
C PRO A 191 6.34 15.82 -1.56
N GLY A 192 5.87 15.20 -2.63
CA GLY A 192 5.22 15.90 -3.74
C GLY A 192 6.27 16.62 -4.62
N ASP A 193 5.93 17.81 -5.15
CA ASP A 193 6.90 18.66 -5.83
C ASP A 193 7.96 19.14 -4.85
N THR A 194 9.23 18.94 -5.21
CA THR A 194 10.33 19.26 -4.29
C THR A 194 11.61 19.64 -5.03
N ARG A 195 12.54 20.27 -4.29
CA ARG A 195 13.88 20.61 -4.75
C ARG A 195 14.90 19.89 -3.91
N VAL A 196 15.88 19.29 -4.55
CA VAL A 196 16.90 18.48 -3.89
C VAL A 196 18.27 18.79 -4.45
N VAL A 197 19.28 18.82 -3.59
CA VAL A 197 20.66 19.04 -4.03
C VAL A 197 21.13 17.86 -4.88
N ALA A 198 21.75 18.17 -6.02
CA ALA A 198 22.31 17.15 -6.89
C ALA A 198 23.32 16.28 -6.14
N GLY A 199 23.22 14.97 -6.30
CA GLY A 199 24.01 13.99 -5.55
C GLY A 199 23.34 13.43 -4.31
N GLU A 200 22.25 14.03 -3.82
CA GLU A 200 21.47 13.50 -2.72
C GLU A 200 20.44 12.46 -3.18
N SER A 201 19.91 11.72 -2.23
CA SER A 201 18.83 10.75 -2.44
C SER A 201 17.50 11.33 -2.01
N VAL A 202 16.43 10.99 -2.75
CA VAL A 202 15.06 11.42 -2.42
C VAL A 202 14.24 10.23 -1.94
N PRO A 203 13.84 10.19 -0.67
CA PRO A 203 12.87 9.23 -0.19
C PRO A 203 11.46 9.68 -0.58
N ILE A 204 10.73 8.81 -1.27
CA ILE A 204 9.33 9.03 -1.65
C ILE A 204 8.47 8.10 -0.83
N MET A 205 7.50 8.66 -0.12
CA MET A 205 6.54 7.94 0.69
C MET A 205 5.16 8.01 0.05
N ALA A 206 4.46 6.88 0.02
CA ALA A 206 3.09 6.79 -0.44
C ALA A 206 2.20 6.23 0.66
N ARG A 207 1.05 6.85 0.90
CA ARG A 207 0.02 6.40 1.83
C ARG A 207 -1.29 6.17 1.10
N LEU A 208 -1.93 5.05 1.37
CA LEU A 208 -3.28 4.79 0.91
C LEU A 208 -4.26 5.28 1.98
N GLU A 209 -5.00 6.34 1.66
CA GLU A 209 -6.02 6.93 2.54
C GLU A 209 -7.42 6.47 2.10
N GLY A 210 -8.31 6.23 3.06
CA GLY A 210 -9.66 5.74 2.81
C GLY A 210 -9.79 4.23 2.63
N ALA A 211 -8.68 3.47 2.58
CA ALA A 211 -8.71 2.02 2.52
C ALA A 211 -9.12 1.40 3.87
N ILE A 212 -9.88 0.30 3.83
CA ILE A 212 -10.20 -0.51 5.02
C ILE A 212 -8.92 -1.24 5.50
N GLY A 213 -8.03 -0.49 6.14
CA GLY A 213 -6.74 -0.94 6.63
C GLY A 213 -5.63 -0.96 5.57
N LYS A 214 -4.39 -1.23 6.00
CA LYS A 214 -3.21 -1.26 5.11
C LYS A 214 -3.25 -2.50 4.21
N PRO A 215 -3.36 -2.38 2.88
CA PRO A 215 -3.16 -3.52 1.99
C PRO A 215 -1.68 -3.92 2.05
N SER A 216 -1.38 -5.04 2.67
CA SER A 216 0.01 -5.43 2.94
C SER A 216 0.74 -6.11 1.78
N ARG A 217 0.07 -6.32 0.64
CA ARG A 217 0.64 -6.99 -0.54
C ARG A 217 0.30 -6.33 -1.87
N THR A 218 -0.47 -5.25 -1.91
CA THR A 218 -0.64 -4.52 -3.17
C THR A 218 0.71 -3.91 -3.51
N PRO A 219 1.42 -4.37 -4.54
CA PRO A 219 2.69 -3.79 -4.91
C PRO A 219 2.44 -2.35 -5.36
N LEU A 220 3.05 -1.39 -4.67
CA LEU A 220 3.13 -0.04 -5.15
C LEU A 220 4.43 0.08 -5.95
N SER A 221 4.35 0.69 -7.10
CA SER A 221 5.50 0.98 -7.93
C SER A 221 5.65 2.49 -8.12
N LEU A 222 6.87 2.96 -7.96
CA LEU A 222 7.28 4.31 -8.26
C LEU A 222 7.79 4.36 -9.70
N MET A 223 7.12 5.09 -10.55
CA MET A 223 7.52 5.36 -11.92
C MET A 223 8.26 6.69 -11.95
N VAL A 224 9.51 6.68 -12.36
CA VAL A 224 10.38 7.86 -12.47
C VAL A 224 10.68 8.09 -13.95
N THR A 225 10.42 9.31 -14.43
CA THR A 225 10.66 9.72 -15.82
C THR A 225 11.70 10.84 -15.85
N ASP A 226 12.83 10.59 -16.47
CA ASP A 226 13.92 11.54 -16.64
C ASP A 226 13.56 12.60 -17.71
N VAL A 227 14.35 13.68 -17.79
CA VAL A 227 14.18 14.74 -18.79
C VAL A 227 14.21 14.25 -20.25
N ASP A 228 14.89 13.15 -20.52
CA ASP A 228 14.96 12.49 -21.83
C ASP A 228 13.72 11.63 -22.14
N GLY A 229 12.74 11.58 -21.24
CA GLY A 229 11.51 10.78 -21.36
C GLY A 229 11.72 9.28 -21.08
N GLN A 230 12.89 8.87 -20.59
CA GLN A 230 13.12 7.49 -20.18
C GLN A 230 12.43 7.22 -18.84
N THR A 231 11.63 6.19 -18.82
CA THR A 231 10.88 5.79 -17.62
C THR A 231 11.49 4.54 -17.01
N ARG A 232 11.74 4.60 -15.70
CA ARG A 232 12.14 3.45 -14.88
C ARG A 232 11.13 3.22 -13.78
N THR A 233 10.94 1.96 -13.42
CA THR A 233 10.01 1.58 -12.35
C THR A 233 10.80 1.01 -11.18
N LEU A 234 10.51 1.49 -9.98
CA LEU A 234 11.07 1.03 -8.72
C LEU A 234 9.94 0.46 -7.87
N ASP A 235 10.17 -0.70 -7.27
CA ASP A 235 9.22 -1.27 -6.30
C ASP A 235 9.30 -0.50 -4.98
N MET A 236 8.14 -0.24 -4.37
CA MET A 236 8.06 0.44 -3.08
C MET A 236 7.96 -0.59 -1.95
N GLU A 237 8.80 -0.43 -0.94
CA GLU A 237 8.80 -1.28 0.25
C GLU A 237 7.72 -0.85 1.24
N ALA A 238 6.98 -1.84 1.76
CA ALA A 238 5.97 -1.58 2.80
C ALA A 238 6.64 -1.25 4.14
N THR A 239 6.19 -0.17 4.77
CA THR A 239 6.65 0.30 6.09
C THR A 239 5.46 0.48 7.04
N ASP A 240 5.71 0.70 8.34
CA ASP A 240 4.63 0.95 9.31
C ASP A 240 3.76 2.18 8.99
N GLY A 241 4.32 3.17 8.27
CA GLY A 241 3.65 4.42 7.87
C GLY A 241 2.99 4.39 6.49
N GLY A 242 3.23 3.36 5.66
CA GLY A 242 2.81 3.32 4.26
C GLY A 242 3.81 2.55 3.40
N TYR A 243 4.16 3.10 2.26
CA TYR A 243 5.15 2.53 1.33
C TYR A 243 6.27 3.53 1.10
N ARG A 244 7.48 3.06 0.94
CA ARG A 244 8.67 3.88 0.73
C ARG A 244 9.48 3.35 -0.45
N ALA A 245 9.92 4.26 -1.30
CA ALA A 245 11.00 4.03 -2.27
C ALA A 245 12.04 5.14 -2.12
N VAL A 246 13.26 4.88 -2.52
CA VAL A 246 14.34 5.86 -2.51
C VAL A 246 14.91 5.97 -3.92
N VAL A 247 14.91 7.18 -4.47
CA VAL A 247 15.68 7.50 -5.67
C VAL A 247 17.11 7.81 -5.21
N PRO A 248 18.08 6.93 -5.53
CA PRO A 248 19.37 6.91 -4.80
C PRO A 248 20.30 8.07 -5.13
N LEU A 249 20.24 8.63 -6.30
CA LEU A 249 21.15 9.69 -6.75
C LEU A 249 20.43 10.61 -7.72
N VAL A 250 20.18 11.84 -7.33
CA VAL A 250 19.56 12.85 -8.19
C VAL A 250 20.66 13.55 -9.00
N THR A 251 20.73 13.28 -10.29
CA THR A 251 21.73 13.87 -11.20
C THR A 251 21.15 14.88 -12.17
N ALA A 252 19.82 14.91 -12.32
CA ALA A 252 19.07 15.83 -13.19
C ALA A 252 17.64 15.91 -12.69
N ASP A 253 16.87 16.86 -13.23
CA ASP A 253 15.45 16.96 -13.01
C ASP A 253 14.73 15.69 -13.45
N PHE A 254 13.67 15.32 -12.74
CA PHE A 254 12.82 14.20 -13.13
C PHE A 254 11.39 14.41 -12.64
N THR A 255 10.46 13.71 -13.27
CA THR A 255 9.09 13.58 -12.77
C THR A 255 8.84 12.20 -12.23
N TYR A 256 7.92 12.08 -11.30
CA TYR A 256 7.56 10.79 -10.77
C TYR A 256 6.06 10.64 -10.50
N ARG A 257 5.60 9.38 -10.55
CA ARG A 257 4.23 8.99 -10.29
C ARG A 257 4.22 7.66 -9.52
N VAL A 258 3.30 7.51 -8.60
CA VAL A 258 3.11 6.24 -7.87
C VAL A 258 1.89 5.53 -8.41
N ASN A 259 2.06 4.25 -8.74
CA ASN A 259 0.99 3.36 -9.20
C ASN A 259 0.70 2.30 -8.16
N ALA A 260 -0.59 2.08 -7.88
CA ALA A 260 -1.09 1.06 -6.96
C ALA A 260 -2.24 0.31 -7.62
N ALA A 261 -1.99 -0.86 -8.18
CA ALA A 261 -2.97 -1.64 -8.93
C ALA A 261 -3.66 -0.82 -10.05
N THR A 262 -4.91 -0.42 -9.82
CA THR A 262 -5.71 0.40 -10.75
C THR A 262 -5.64 1.90 -10.48
N LEU A 263 -4.96 2.31 -9.40
CA LEU A 263 -4.82 3.70 -9.00
C LEU A 263 -3.48 4.26 -9.47
N SER A 264 -3.47 5.50 -9.90
CA SER A 264 -2.28 6.28 -10.21
C SER A 264 -2.35 7.61 -9.49
N SER A 265 -1.25 8.07 -8.93
CA SER A 265 -1.16 9.41 -8.35
C SER A 265 -1.12 10.48 -9.45
N ASP A 266 -1.22 11.73 -9.04
CA ASP A 266 -0.76 12.85 -9.84
C ASP A 266 0.74 12.72 -10.15
N GLU A 267 1.21 13.46 -11.15
CA GLU A 267 2.61 13.54 -11.50
C GLU A 267 3.26 14.67 -10.69
N PHE A 268 4.38 14.36 -10.08
CA PHE A 268 5.17 15.30 -9.28
C PHE A 268 6.54 15.51 -9.90
N SER A 269 7.11 16.71 -9.69
CA SER A 269 8.41 17.12 -10.19
C SER A 269 9.46 17.21 -9.09
N VAL A 270 10.66 16.76 -9.41
CA VAL A 270 11.85 16.96 -8.57
C VAL A 270 12.87 17.77 -9.36
N GLU A 271 13.17 18.96 -8.88
CA GLU A 271 14.19 19.85 -9.43
C GLU A 271 15.53 19.59 -8.76
N ALA A 272 16.55 19.28 -9.55
CA ALA A 272 17.91 19.05 -9.08
C ALA A 272 18.64 20.38 -8.93
N LEU A 273 19.00 20.75 -7.72
CA LEU A 273 19.74 21.97 -7.44
C LEU A 273 21.24 21.69 -7.46
N PHE A 274 21.97 22.35 -8.36
CA PHE A 274 23.41 22.24 -8.45
C PHE A 274 24.06 23.39 -7.68
N PRO A 275 25.13 23.15 -6.88
CA PRO A 275 25.91 24.21 -6.25
C PRO A 275 26.52 25.16 -7.31
N PRO A 276 26.77 26.44 -6.99
CA PRO A 276 27.45 27.36 -7.90
C PRO A 276 28.91 26.94 -8.10
N GLY A 277 29.39 27.04 -9.32
CA GLY A 277 30.77 26.79 -9.70
C GLY A 277 31.49 28.07 -10.14
N VAL A 278 32.82 28.06 -10.02
CA VAL A 278 33.69 29.08 -10.63
C VAL A 278 33.91 28.67 -12.08
N ASP A 279 33.52 29.54 -13.01
CA ASP A 279 33.72 29.37 -14.44
C ASP A 279 35.09 29.90 -14.90
N GLN A 280 35.46 31.09 -14.41
CA GLN A 280 36.70 31.76 -14.78
C GLN A 280 37.17 32.70 -13.67
N ILE A 281 38.49 32.82 -13.49
CA ILE A 281 39.11 33.82 -12.63
C ILE A 281 40.10 34.65 -13.47
N ASP A 282 39.83 35.96 -13.53
CA ASP A 282 40.77 36.91 -14.15
C ASP A 282 41.54 37.63 -13.03
N VAL A 283 42.86 37.71 -13.21
CA VAL A 283 43.78 38.36 -12.24
C VAL A 283 44.37 39.60 -12.85
N THR A 284 44.14 40.76 -12.27
CA THR A 284 44.75 42.04 -12.68
C THR A 284 45.80 42.43 -11.66
N TYR A 285 47.03 42.57 -12.13
CA TYR A 285 48.20 42.96 -11.33
C TYR A 285 48.48 44.46 -11.48
N GLN A 286 48.59 45.14 -10.36
CA GLN A 286 49.11 46.51 -10.27
C GLN A 286 50.38 46.49 -9.43
N TYR A 287 51.51 46.51 -10.12
CA TYR A 287 52.83 46.35 -9.51
C TYR A 287 53.26 47.63 -8.73
N PRO A 288 54.06 47.45 -7.68
CA PRO A 288 54.62 48.57 -6.95
C PRO A 288 55.50 49.50 -7.86
N ALA A 289 55.46 50.79 -7.62
CA ALA A 289 56.16 51.78 -8.46
C ALA A 289 57.66 51.55 -8.65
N PHE A 290 58.32 50.90 -7.69
CA PHE A 290 59.74 50.58 -7.78
C PHE A 290 60.08 49.54 -8.86
N THR A 291 59.14 48.68 -9.23
CA THR A 291 59.33 47.65 -10.27
C THR A 291 59.33 48.22 -11.69
N LYS A 292 58.72 49.41 -11.89
CA LYS A 292 58.50 50.05 -13.19
C LYS A 292 57.75 49.19 -14.20
N LEU A 293 57.05 48.15 -13.73
CA LEU A 293 56.26 47.27 -14.58
C LEU A 293 54.86 47.89 -14.83
N PRO A 294 54.34 47.78 -16.06
CA PRO A 294 52.99 48.19 -16.38
C PRO A 294 51.98 47.23 -15.76
N PRO A 295 50.72 47.63 -15.52
CA PRO A 295 49.65 46.73 -15.10
C PRO A 295 49.51 45.56 -16.08
N ARG A 296 49.26 44.36 -15.57
CA ARG A 296 49.06 43.14 -16.34
C ARG A 296 47.73 42.49 -16.02
N LEU A 297 47.01 42.08 -17.05
CA LEU A 297 45.84 41.23 -16.93
C LEU A 297 46.23 39.79 -17.31
N GLU A 298 45.89 38.86 -16.47
CA GLU A 298 45.98 37.43 -16.70
C GLU A 298 44.57 36.87 -16.71
N ALA A 299 44.12 36.41 -17.89
CA ALA A 299 42.79 35.85 -18.05
C ALA A 299 42.84 34.36 -17.76
N ASP A 300 41.80 33.85 -17.13
CA ASP A 300 41.61 32.43 -16.76
C ASP A 300 42.82 31.86 -15.98
N GLY A 301 43.32 32.68 -15.03
CA GLY A 301 44.39 32.31 -14.10
C GLY A 301 43.81 31.79 -12.80
N GLY A 302 44.21 32.33 -11.74
CA GLY A 302 43.74 31.98 -10.36
C GLY A 302 44.95 31.96 -9.45
N ASP A 303 46.04 31.36 -9.90
CA ASP A 303 47.30 31.42 -9.18
C ASP A 303 47.96 32.82 -9.33
N ILE A 304 48.50 33.33 -8.24
CA ILE A 304 49.05 34.69 -8.16
C ILE A 304 50.56 34.57 -7.97
N TYR A 305 51.30 35.14 -8.92
CA TYR A 305 52.78 35.25 -8.88
C TYR A 305 53.19 36.72 -9.01
N ALA A 306 53.55 37.33 -7.90
CA ALA A 306 53.82 38.78 -7.90
C ALA A 306 54.87 39.17 -6.84
N PRO A 307 55.65 40.25 -7.06
CA PRO A 307 56.47 40.85 -6.01
C PRO A 307 55.61 41.29 -4.80
N ALA A 308 56.20 41.20 -3.61
CA ALA A 308 55.54 41.70 -2.40
C ALA A 308 55.17 43.17 -2.54
N GLY A 309 53.94 43.53 -2.09
CA GLY A 309 53.34 44.85 -2.25
C GLY A 309 52.59 45.08 -3.54
N THR A 310 52.49 44.08 -4.43
CA THR A 310 51.60 44.12 -5.61
C THR A 310 50.15 44.12 -5.19
N GLN A 311 49.39 45.07 -5.75
CA GLN A 311 47.92 45.07 -5.59
C GLN A 311 47.34 44.19 -6.67
N VAL A 312 46.56 43.20 -6.20
CA VAL A 312 45.89 42.24 -7.10
C VAL A 312 44.40 42.45 -7.04
N THR A 313 43.75 42.51 -8.20
CA THR A 313 42.30 42.52 -8.33
C THR A 313 41.88 41.20 -8.99
N LEU A 314 41.12 40.40 -8.27
CA LEU A 314 40.50 39.16 -8.76
C LEU A 314 39.09 39.42 -9.25
N THR A 315 38.80 39.04 -10.46
CA THR A 315 37.44 39.00 -11.04
C THR A 315 37.03 37.57 -11.24
N VAL A 316 36.06 37.12 -10.47
CA VAL A 316 35.54 35.75 -10.48
C VAL A 316 34.24 35.70 -11.27
N ARG A 317 34.18 34.90 -12.32
CA ARG A 317 32.95 34.62 -13.07
C ARG A 317 32.41 33.27 -12.65
N THR A 318 31.06 33.15 -12.56
CA THR A 318 30.37 31.98 -12.10
C THR A 318 29.44 31.42 -13.16
N ASP A 319 29.24 30.11 -13.14
CA ASP A 319 28.36 29.37 -14.05
C ASP A 319 26.87 29.75 -13.92
N LYS A 320 26.48 30.22 -12.73
CA LYS A 320 25.10 30.65 -12.42
C LYS A 320 25.07 31.86 -11.49
N PRO A 321 23.92 32.54 -11.37
CA PRO A 321 23.76 33.69 -10.47
C PRO A 321 24.10 33.36 -9.02
N VAL A 322 24.90 34.23 -8.38
CA VAL A 322 25.31 34.09 -6.99
C VAL A 322 24.96 35.31 -6.17
N ARG A 323 24.60 35.07 -4.92
CA ARG A 323 24.20 36.12 -3.97
C ARG A 323 25.40 36.75 -3.24
N ARG A 324 26.42 35.94 -2.94
CA ARG A 324 27.62 36.37 -2.21
C ARG A 324 28.78 35.41 -2.47
N GLY A 325 29.99 35.93 -2.31
CA GLY A 325 31.21 35.17 -2.36
C GLY A 325 32.26 35.69 -1.38
N ARG A 326 33.27 34.86 -1.11
CA ARG A 326 34.44 35.18 -0.32
C ARG A 326 35.64 34.37 -0.77
N LEU A 327 36.82 34.88 -0.50
CA LEU A 327 38.06 34.14 -0.57
C LEU A 327 38.44 33.69 0.83
N ASP A 328 38.56 32.39 1.06
CA ASP A 328 39.06 31.80 2.31
C ASP A 328 40.59 31.62 2.18
N LEU A 329 41.38 32.27 3.03
CA LEU A 329 42.85 32.22 3.02
C LEU A 329 43.36 31.12 3.94
N GLU A 330 44.39 30.36 3.51
CA GLU A 330 44.96 29.30 4.33
C GLU A 330 45.65 29.80 5.60
N ALA A 331 46.31 30.96 5.52
CA ALA A 331 46.95 31.60 6.66
C ALA A 331 45.95 32.12 7.72
N GLY A 332 44.65 31.97 7.46
CA GLY A 332 43.55 32.38 8.30
C GLY A 332 42.93 33.73 7.87
N GLY A 333 41.61 33.77 8.03
CA GLY A 333 40.82 34.93 7.59
C GLY A 333 40.13 34.70 6.25
N TRP A 334 39.35 35.69 5.84
CA TRP A 334 38.66 35.71 4.56
C TRP A 334 38.56 37.11 3.98
N VAL A 335 38.43 37.22 2.67
CA VAL A 335 38.24 38.49 1.97
C VAL A 335 36.90 38.44 1.24
N PRO A 336 35.99 39.42 1.44
CA PRO A 336 34.70 39.42 0.76
C PRO A 336 34.88 39.69 -0.74
N LEU A 337 34.08 39.01 -1.55
CA LEU A 337 33.90 39.29 -2.96
C LEU A 337 32.68 40.22 -3.12
N VAL A 338 32.86 41.31 -3.78
CA VAL A 338 31.80 42.29 -4.10
C VAL A 338 31.11 41.80 -5.37
N VAL A 339 29.81 41.63 -5.33
CA VAL A 339 28.99 41.24 -6.49
C VAL A 339 28.84 42.46 -7.40
N LEU A 340 29.38 42.40 -8.62
CA LEU A 340 29.25 43.43 -9.63
C LEU A 340 27.99 43.26 -10.48
N ASP A 341 27.72 42.01 -10.84
CA ASP A 341 26.50 41.58 -11.51
C ASP A 341 26.15 40.15 -11.07
N ASP A 342 25.07 39.59 -11.62
CA ASP A 342 24.52 38.27 -11.19
C ASP A 342 25.55 37.12 -11.23
N ARG A 343 26.59 37.21 -12.08
CA ARG A 343 27.58 36.15 -12.32
C ARG A 343 29.01 36.60 -12.18
N THR A 344 29.26 37.86 -11.79
CA THR A 344 30.61 38.42 -11.70
C THR A 344 30.83 39.02 -10.31
N LEU A 345 31.87 38.56 -9.64
CA LEU A 345 32.30 39.06 -8.35
C LEU A 345 33.73 39.57 -8.45
N GLN A 346 34.09 40.53 -7.63
CA GLN A 346 35.41 41.15 -7.64
C GLN A 346 35.91 41.44 -6.22
N THR A 347 37.22 41.29 -6.03
CA THR A 347 37.89 41.79 -4.82
C THR A 347 39.29 42.27 -5.15
N SER A 348 39.87 43.09 -4.28
CA SER A 348 41.24 43.55 -4.40
C SER A 348 41.96 43.45 -3.06
N PHE A 349 43.18 42.94 -3.08
CA PHE A 349 44.04 42.83 -1.91
C PHE A 349 45.51 42.95 -2.29
N ALA A 350 46.37 43.25 -1.30
CA ALA A 350 47.82 43.31 -1.52
C ALA A 350 48.50 41.97 -1.25
N VAL A 351 49.35 41.53 -2.13
CA VAL A 351 50.21 40.35 -1.95
C VAL A 351 51.35 40.71 -1.04
N LEU A 352 51.39 40.14 0.17
CA LEU A 352 52.42 40.44 1.17
C LEU A 352 53.33 39.25 1.47
N ARG A 353 52.82 38.05 1.32
CA ARG A 353 53.50 36.76 1.63
C ARG A 353 52.87 35.66 0.84
N ASP A 354 53.59 34.50 0.81
CA ASP A 354 53.05 33.25 0.25
C ASP A 354 51.81 32.82 1.06
N ASP A 355 50.78 32.40 0.36
CA ASP A 355 49.53 31.90 0.90
C ASP A 355 48.83 30.99 -0.15
N SER A 356 47.65 30.48 0.18
CA SER A 356 46.72 29.93 -0.77
C SER A 356 45.30 30.42 -0.43
N TYR A 357 44.41 30.38 -1.43
CA TYR A 357 43.02 30.75 -1.22
C TYR A 357 42.07 29.83 -1.93
N ARG A 358 40.87 29.73 -1.38
CA ARG A 358 39.72 29.06 -1.98
C ARG A 358 38.58 30.04 -2.21
N VAL A 359 37.83 29.82 -3.29
CA VAL A 359 36.66 30.62 -3.59
C VAL A 359 35.44 29.93 -3.03
N THR A 360 34.75 30.55 -2.09
CA THR A 360 33.45 30.08 -1.58
C THR A 360 32.36 30.98 -2.12
N LEU A 361 31.41 30.41 -2.83
CA LEU A 361 30.25 31.09 -3.43
C LEU A 361 28.98 30.61 -2.77
N VAL A 362 27.96 31.44 -2.70
CA VAL A 362 26.61 31.06 -2.25
C VAL A 362 25.61 31.65 -3.24
N ASP A 363 24.78 30.78 -3.78
CA ASP A 363 23.75 31.18 -4.74
C ASP A 363 22.49 31.76 -4.08
N ASN A 364 21.47 31.99 -4.90
CA ASN A 364 20.18 32.52 -4.44
C ASN A 364 19.34 31.48 -3.67
N ASP A 365 19.54 30.20 -3.91
CA ASP A 365 18.90 29.09 -3.20
C ASP A 365 19.60 28.75 -1.88
N GLY A 366 20.76 29.39 -1.60
CA GLY A 366 21.53 29.20 -0.37
C GLY A 366 22.56 28.07 -0.45
N LEU A 367 22.77 27.46 -1.63
CA LEU A 367 23.75 26.43 -1.83
C LEU A 367 25.16 27.04 -1.88
N SER A 368 26.11 26.39 -1.23
CA SER A 368 27.50 26.76 -1.22
C SER A 368 28.30 25.95 -2.24
N SER A 369 29.26 26.61 -2.93
CA SER A 369 30.22 25.90 -3.78
C SER A 369 31.02 24.89 -2.96
N PRO A 370 31.47 23.76 -3.55
CA PRO A 370 32.28 22.74 -2.86
C PRO A 370 33.65 23.26 -2.39
N ALA A 371 34.15 24.38 -2.92
CA ALA A 371 35.44 25.02 -2.52
C ALA A 371 36.63 24.06 -2.48
N ASP A 372 36.70 23.17 -3.46
CA ASP A 372 37.66 22.06 -3.57
C ASP A 372 38.92 22.42 -4.37
N ILE A 373 39.00 23.64 -4.95
CA ILE A 373 40.13 24.11 -5.70
C ILE A 373 40.93 25.11 -4.86
N ASP A 374 42.22 24.78 -4.64
CA ASP A 374 43.20 25.66 -4.00
C ASP A 374 43.97 26.44 -5.09
N TYR A 375 43.97 27.76 -4.96
CA TYR A 375 44.76 28.67 -5.77
C TYR A 375 45.92 29.21 -4.94
N PHE A 376 47.12 29.31 -5.56
CA PHE A 376 48.31 29.71 -4.83
C PHE A 376 48.62 31.18 -4.98
N ILE A 377 49.13 31.79 -3.90
CA ILE A 377 49.73 33.11 -3.86
C ILE A 377 51.21 32.90 -3.60
N ARG A 378 52.07 33.26 -4.56
CA ARG A 378 53.49 33.16 -4.44
C ARG A 378 54.16 34.53 -4.63
N THR A 379 54.91 34.92 -3.61
CA THR A 379 55.66 36.16 -3.66
C THR A 379 56.98 35.93 -4.37
N VAL A 380 57.24 36.73 -5.41
CA VAL A 380 58.53 36.72 -6.09
C VAL A 380 59.50 37.63 -5.27
N LEU A 381 60.53 36.98 -4.71
CA LEU A 381 61.53 37.73 -3.93
C LEU A 381 62.43 38.54 -4.90
N ASP A 382 62.61 39.85 -4.63
CA ASP A 382 63.57 40.70 -5.29
C ASP A 382 65.00 40.28 -4.82
N ARG A 383 65.76 39.72 -5.70
CA ARG A 383 67.13 39.34 -5.42
C ARG A 383 68.09 40.32 -6.13
N PRO A 384 69.17 40.72 -5.44
CA PRO A 384 70.19 41.53 -6.13
C PRO A 384 70.76 40.76 -7.31
N PRO A 385 71.12 41.42 -8.41
CA PRO A 385 71.71 40.77 -9.58
C PRO A 385 73.03 40.10 -9.22
N GLU A 386 73.13 38.80 -9.47
CA GLU A 386 74.37 38.04 -9.41
C GLU A 386 75.08 38.16 -10.76
N VAL A 387 76.35 38.68 -10.75
CA VAL A 387 77.17 38.75 -11.91
C VAL A 387 78.30 37.70 -11.81
N GLU A 388 78.19 36.66 -12.56
CA GLU A 388 79.23 35.64 -12.69
C GLU A 388 80.08 35.97 -13.90
N VAL A 389 81.36 36.34 -13.68
CA VAL A 389 82.32 36.57 -14.75
C VAL A 389 82.86 35.20 -15.19
N THR A 390 82.38 34.65 -16.30
CA THR A 390 82.68 33.34 -16.77
C THR A 390 84.03 33.24 -17.56
N ARG A 391 84.62 34.38 -17.89
CA ARG A 391 85.97 34.48 -18.49
C ARG A 391 86.71 35.69 -17.97
N PRO A 392 87.81 35.53 -17.29
CA PRO A 392 88.79 36.58 -17.16
C PRO A 392 89.62 36.57 -18.47
N ASP A 393 89.41 37.58 -19.33
CA ASP A 393 90.38 37.80 -20.38
C ASP A 393 91.63 38.41 -19.71
N GLY A 394 92.73 37.60 -19.69
CA GLY A 394 94.03 38.02 -19.34
C GLY A 394 94.93 38.05 -20.57
#